data_bb802013524743eaf5e601feebe664ed
#
_entry.id   bb802013524743eaf5e601feebe664ed
#
_cell.length_a   1.000
_cell.length_b   1.000
_cell.length_c   1.000
_cell.angle_alpha   90.00
_cell.angle_beta   90.00
_cell.angle_gamma   90.00
#
_symmetry.space_group_name_H-M   'P 1'
#
loop_
_entity.id
_entity.type
_entity.pdbx_description
1 polymer ?
#
loop_
_entity_poly.entity_id
_entity_poly.type
_entity_poly.pdbx_seq_one_letter_code
_entity_poly.pdbx_strand_id
1 'polypeptide(L)'
;QENIVLDRNREALGKAGFVIEEAGESMWQVTAVPARWRGTEADLRRDLLDACREPGDLVNHLLARTACRAACKDGNLLDPGTARDLAERALALPEPVCPHGRPVWTVISREELFSRVKRT
;
A
#
# COMPACT_ATOMS: atom_id res chain seq x y z
N GLN A 1 -9.61 22.56 4.45
CA GLN A 1 -8.29 22.05 4.84
C GLN A 1 -7.75 21.02 3.85
N GLU A 2 -8.58 20.07 3.44
CA GLU A 2 -8.19 19.09 2.42
C GLU A 2 -7.78 19.76 1.12
N ASN A 3 -8.45 20.84 0.76
CA ASN A 3 -8.13 21.64 -0.41
C ASN A 3 -6.69 22.15 -0.40
N ILE A 4 -6.27 22.70 0.73
CA ILE A 4 -4.92 23.25 0.90
C ILE A 4 -3.89 22.13 0.84
N VAL A 5 -4.18 21.00 1.46
CA VAL A 5 -3.28 19.85 1.48
C VAL A 5 -3.12 19.28 0.07
N LEU A 6 -4.22 19.13 -0.69
CA LEU A 6 -4.18 18.63 -2.05
C LEU A 6 -3.39 19.56 -2.97
N ASP A 7 -3.64 20.87 -2.89
CA ASP A 7 -2.93 21.85 -3.71
C ASP A 7 -1.44 21.84 -3.44
N ARG A 8 -1.06 21.78 -2.17
CA ARG A 8 0.34 21.75 -1.75
C ARG A 8 1.07 20.52 -2.23
N ASN A 9 0.37 19.38 -2.33
CA ASN A 9 0.97 18.11 -2.71
C ASN A 9 0.70 17.70 -4.15
N ARG A 10 0.07 18.56 -4.94
CA ARG A 10 -0.33 18.27 -6.32
C ARG A 10 0.81 17.76 -7.18
N GLU A 11 1.94 18.45 -7.16
CA GLU A 11 3.10 18.05 -7.95
C GLU A 11 3.67 16.71 -7.51
N ALA A 12 3.82 16.52 -6.20
CA ALA A 12 4.34 15.26 -5.64
C ALA A 12 3.40 14.09 -5.93
N LEU A 13 2.09 14.32 -5.85
CA LEU A 13 1.09 13.31 -6.21
C LEU A 13 1.21 12.94 -7.69
N GLY A 14 1.38 13.92 -8.56
CA GLY A 14 1.57 13.68 -9.99
C GLY A 14 2.79 12.82 -10.28
N LYS A 15 3.89 13.04 -9.60
CA LYS A 15 5.10 12.24 -9.74
C LYS A 15 4.88 10.80 -9.29
N ALA A 16 3.99 10.60 -8.31
CA ALA A 16 3.64 9.26 -7.82
C ALA A 16 2.61 8.56 -8.70
N GLY A 17 2.02 9.25 -9.67
CA GLY A 17 1.04 8.71 -10.61
C GLY A 17 -0.40 9.12 -10.33
N PHE A 18 -0.64 9.93 -9.30
CA PHE A 18 -1.98 10.45 -8.99
C PHE A 18 -2.09 11.87 -9.53
N VAL A 19 -2.67 12.02 -10.72
CA VAL A 19 -2.85 13.34 -11.34
C VAL A 19 -4.19 13.90 -10.91
N ILE A 20 -4.16 15.05 -10.24
CA ILE A 20 -5.37 15.74 -9.79
C ILE A 20 -5.44 17.13 -10.40
N GLU A 21 -6.64 17.61 -10.66
CA GLU A 21 -6.87 18.93 -11.22
C GLU A 21 -8.05 19.59 -10.51
N GLU A 22 -8.00 20.91 -10.40
CA GLU A 22 -9.13 21.65 -9.87
C GLU A 22 -10.27 21.63 -10.90
N ALA A 23 -11.47 21.26 -10.46
CA ALA A 23 -12.66 21.17 -11.29
C ALA A 23 -13.70 22.22 -10.92
N GLY A 24 -13.34 23.17 -10.08
CA GLY A 24 -14.20 24.21 -9.58
C GLY A 24 -13.79 24.63 -8.20
N GLU A 25 -14.55 25.53 -7.58
CA GLU A 25 -14.26 26.00 -6.23
C GLU A 25 -14.41 24.83 -5.24
N SER A 26 -13.31 24.50 -4.58
CA SER A 26 -13.23 23.39 -3.63
C SER A 26 -13.55 22.01 -4.21
N MET A 27 -13.48 21.88 -5.54
CA MET A 27 -13.71 20.61 -6.23
C MET A 27 -12.45 20.14 -6.93
N TRP A 28 -12.17 18.84 -6.82
CA TRP A 28 -11.02 18.23 -7.44
C TRP A 28 -11.42 17.05 -8.30
N GLN A 29 -10.71 16.85 -9.37
CA GLN A 29 -10.90 15.73 -10.28
C GLN A 29 -9.60 14.94 -10.36
N VAL A 30 -9.69 13.62 -10.20
CA VAL A 30 -8.56 12.73 -10.41
C VAL A 30 -8.60 12.26 -11.85
N THR A 31 -7.59 12.61 -12.64
CA THR A 31 -7.54 12.28 -14.07
C THR A 31 -6.67 11.08 -14.37
N ALA A 32 -5.82 10.68 -13.44
CA ALA A 32 -4.97 9.49 -13.60
C ALA A 32 -4.60 8.91 -12.23
N VAL A 33 -4.40 7.60 -12.21
CA VAL A 33 -3.91 6.87 -11.03
C VAL A 33 -2.74 5.98 -11.46
N PRO A 34 -1.87 5.54 -10.52
CA PRO A 34 -0.81 4.62 -10.88
C PRO A 34 -1.36 3.33 -11.49
N ALA A 35 -0.59 2.74 -12.40
CA ALA A 35 -1.00 1.49 -13.06
C ALA A 35 -1.29 0.36 -12.07
N ARG A 36 -0.67 0.39 -10.91
CA ARG A 36 -0.86 -0.62 -9.86
C ARG A 36 -2.03 -0.36 -8.93
N TRP A 37 -2.68 0.77 -9.08
CA TRP A 37 -3.86 1.09 -8.28
C TRP A 37 -4.94 0.03 -8.49
N ARG A 38 -5.55 -0.40 -7.39
CA ARG A 38 -6.68 -1.33 -7.37
C ARG A 38 -7.75 -0.77 -6.46
N GLY A 39 -8.98 -0.78 -6.91
CA GLY A 39 -10.10 -0.31 -6.12
C GLY A 39 -11.15 0.39 -6.99
N THR A 40 -12.22 0.83 -6.36
CA THR A 40 -13.30 1.59 -7.00
C THR A 40 -13.03 3.08 -6.86
N GLU A 41 -13.86 3.89 -7.55
CA GLU A 41 -13.80 5.35 -7.39
C GLU A 41 -14.07 5.77 -5.94
N ALA A 42 -14.97 5.07 -5.26
CA ALA A 42 -15.26 5.33 -3.86
C ALA A 42 -14.04 5.02 -2.97
N ASP A 43 -13.32 3.95 -3.27
CA ASP A 43 -12.09 3.60 -2.57
C ASP A 43 -11.03 4.67 -2.76
N LEU A 44 -10.86 5.17 -3.98
CA LEU A 44 -9.90 6.23 -4.29
C LEU A 44 -10.20 7.49 -3.51
N ARG A 45 -11.47 7.90 -3.52
CA ARG A 45 -11.91 9.08 -2.78
C ARG A 45 -11.60 8.95 -1.29
N ARG A 46 -11.95 7.81 -0.72
CA ARG A 46 -11.71 7.53 0.70
C ARG A 46 -10.23 7.57 1.03
N ASP A 47 -9.40 6.92 0.22
CA ASP A 47 -7.97 6.85 0.44
C ASP A 47 -7.33 8.24 0.36
N LEU A 48 -7.73 9.06 -0.61
CA LEU A 48 -7.24 10.43 -0.73
C LEU A 48 -7.62 11.28 0.48
N LEU A 49 -8.90 11.23 0.89
CA LEU A 49 -9.36 12.02 2.04
C LEU A 49 -8.72 11.56 3.34
N ASP A 50 -8.60 10.25 3.53
CA ASP A 50 -7.96 9.72 4.73
C ASP A 50 -6.48 10.11 4.78
N ALA A 51 -5.79 10.04 3.66
CA ALA A 51 -4.39 10.45 3.58
C ALA A 51 -4.21 11.94 3.89
N CYS A 52 -5.15 12.78 3.45
CA CYS A 52 -5.12 14.21 3.76
C CYS A 52 -5.28 14.50 5.25
N ARG A 53 -5.99 13.65 5.97
CA ARG A 53 -6.27 13.81 7.39
C ARG A 53 -5.21 13.24 8.30
N GLU A 54 -4.40 12.33 7.78
CA GLU A 54 -3.33 11.70 8.56
C GLU A 54 -2.14 12.67 8.71
N PRO A 55 -1.53 12.74 9.90
CA PRO A 55 -0.30 13.53 10.05
C PRO A 55 0.84 12.90 9.27
N GLY A 56 1.73 13.73 8.75
CA GLY A 56 2.89 13.28 8.00
C GLY A 56 2.75 13.47 6.50
N ASP A 57 3.50 12.69 5.73
CA ASP A 57 3.59 12.84 4.29
C ASP A 57 2.39 12.19 3.58
N LEU A 58 1.55 13.03 2.98
CA LEU A 58 0.37 12.60 2.21
C LEU A 58 0.73 11.57 1.15
N VAL A 59 1.79 11.82 0.38
CA VAL A 59 2.16 10.94 -0.73
C VAL A 59 2.56 9.55 -0.21
N ASN A 60 3.34 9.50 0.86
CA ASN A 60 3.72 8.22 1.46
C ASN A 60 2.52 7.46 2.00
N HIS A 61 1.58 8.14 2.65
CA HIS A 61 0.35 7.50 3.12
C HIS A 61 -0.44 6.90 1.98
N LEU A 62 -0.58 7.65 0.88
CA LEU A 62 -1.34 7.19 -0.28
C LEU A 62 -0.63 6.04 -1.00
N LEU A 63 0.70 6.10 -1.12
CA LEU A 63 1.47 5.02 -1.72
C LEU A 63 1.39 3.74 -0.88
N ALA A 64 1.41 3.86 0.45
CA ALA A 64 1.25 2.71 1.33
C ALA A 64 -0.11 2.03 1.13
N ARG A 65 -1.19 2.82 1.02
CA ARG A 65 -2.53 2.29 0.75
C ARG A 65 -2.59 1.61 -0.60
N THR A 66 -1.97 2.21 -1.62
CA THR A 66 -1.91 1.63 -2.97
C THR A 66 -1.19 0.28 -2.95
N ALA A 67 -0.07 0.19 -2.26
CA ALA A 67 0.69 -1.05 -2.14
C ALA A 67 -0.13 -2.14 -1.43
N CYS A 68 -0.84 -1.79 -0.37
CA CYS A 68 -1.67 -2.75 0.35
C CYS A 68 -2.85 -3.25 -0.48
N ARG A 69 -3.46 -2.39 -1.32
CA ARG A 69 -4.54 -2.82 -2.21
C ARG A 69 -4.04 -3.75 -3.31
N ALA A 70 -2.81 -3.52 -3.80
CA ALA A 70 -2.22 -4.32 -4.87
C ALA A 70 -1.58 -5.62 -4.36
N ALA A 71 -1.35 -5.74 -3.06
CA ALA A 71 -0.68 -6.90 -2.49
C ALA A 71 -1.56 -8.15 -2.55
N CYS A 72 -0.90 -9.29 -2.64
CA CYS A 72 -1.59 -10.57 -2.49
C CYS A 72 -2.11 -10.72 -1.07
N LYS A 73 -3.37 -11.14 -0.96
CA LYS A 73 -4.04 -11.33 0.32
C LYS A 73 -4.17 -12.80 0.62
N ASP A 74 -4.44 -13.11 1.89
CA ASP A 74 -4.79 -14.45 2.30
C ASP A 74 -5.98 -14.95 1.47
N GLY A 75 -5.88 -16.17 0.96
CA GLY A 75 -6.89 -16.74 0.09
C GLY A 75 -6.70 -16.49 -1.39
N ASN A 76 -5.78 -15.63 -1.80
CA ASN A 76 -5.44 -15.47 -3.21
C ASN A 76 -4.69 -16.70 -3.71
N LEU A 77 -5.08 -17.18 -4.90
CA LEU A 77 -4.41 -18.31 -5.52
C LEU A 77 -3.21 -17.82 -6.33
N LEU A 78 -2.07 -18.47 -6.12
CA LEU A 78 -0.85 -18.18 -6.86
C LEU A 78 -0.33 -19.45 -7.51
N ASP A 79 0.19 -19.32 -8.74
CA ASP A 79 0.92 -20.42 -9.34
C ASP A 79 2.28 -20.59 -8.64
N PRO A 80 2.90 -21.79 -8.71
CA PRO A 80 4.16 -22.03 -8.00
C PRO A 80 5.29 -21.05 -8.34
N GLY A 81 5.39 -20.65 -9.60
CA GLY A 81 6.44 -19.70 -10.03
C GLY A 81 6.25 -18.32 -9.41
N THR A 82 5.04 -17.81 -9.40
CA THR A 82 4.72 -16.51 -8.80
C THR A 82 4.90 -16.56 -7.29
N ALA A 83 4.47 -17.64 -6.65
CA ALA A 83 4.63 -17.81 -5.20
C ALA A 83 6.11 -17.81 -4.80
N ARG A 84 6.94 -18.51 -5.56
CA ARG A 84 8.39 -18.56 -5.33
C ARG A 84 9.03 -17.19 -5.48
N ASP A 85 8.67 -16.47 -6.54
CA ASP A 85 9.19 -15.14 -6.81
C ASP A 85 8.84 -14.16 -5.68
N LEU A 86 7.59 -14.21 -5.20
CA LEU A 86 7.15 -13.39 -4.06
C LEU A 86 7.94 -13.72 -2.79
N ALA A 87 8.15 -15.00 -2.53
CA ALA A 87 8.91 -15.43 -1.36
C ALA A 87 10.36 -14.94 -1.42
N GLU A 88 11.01 -15.05 -2.58
CA GLU A 88 12.37 -14.58 -2.77
C GLU A 88 12.47 -13.08 -2.57
N ARG A 89 11.54 -12.32 -3.12
CA ARG A 89 11.51 -10.87 -2.96
C ARG A 89 11.25 -10.46 -1.53
N ALA A 90 10.34 -11.15 -0.84
CA ALA A 90 10.04 -10.87 0.55
C ALA A 90 11.26 -11.11 1.45
N LEU A 91 11.97 -12.21 1.22
CA LEU A 91 13.17 -12.54 1.99
C LEU A 91 14.32 -11.58 1.73
N ALA A 92 14.33 -10.91 0.56
CA ALA A 92 15.37 -9.94 0.21
C ALA A 92 15.12 -8.54 0.79
N LEU A 93 13.98 -8.30 1.44
CA LEU A 93 13.68 -6.99 2.03
C LEU A 93 14.67 -6.67 3.14
N PRO A 94 15.19 -5.42 3.17
CA PRO A 94 16.08 -4.99 4.27
C PRO A 94 15.40 -5.06 5.62
N GLU A 95 14.11 -4.72 5.65
CA GLU A 95 13.28 -4.83 6.85
C GLU A 95 12.02 -5.61 6.50
N PRO A 96 11.71 -6.67 7.25
CA PRO A 96 10.56 -7.53 6.92
C PRO A 96 9.24 -6.97 7.41
N VAL A 97 8.97 -5.70 7.09
CA VAL A 97 7.73 -5.03 7.47
C VAL A 97 7.13 -4.34 6.25
N CYS A 98 5.79 -4.28 6.22
CA CYS A 98 5.10 -3.52 5.18
C CYS A 98 5.13 -2.02 5.53
N PRO A 99 4.70 -1.13 4.59
CA PRO A 99 4.68 0.30 4.88
C PRO A 99 3.87 0.70 6.13
N HIS A 100 2.94 -0.16 6.58
CA HIS A 100 2.15 0.07 7.79
C HIS A 100 2.79 -0.55 9.04
N GLY A 101 4.01 -1.09 8.93
CA GLY A 101 4.73 -1.67 10.06
C GLY A 101 4.36 -3.10 10.40
N ARG A 102 3.54 -3.77 9.57
CA ARG A 102 3.18 -5.17 9.80
C ARG A 102 4.28 -6.10 9.32
N PRO A 103 4.59 -7.17 10.07
CA PRO A 103 5.61 -8.12 9.60
C PRO A 103 5.22 -8.76 8.26
N VAL A 104 6.19 -8.84 7.34
CA VAL A 104 6.02 -9.53 6.06
C VAL A 104 6.41 -11.00 6.19
N TRP A 105 7.44 -11.28 6.99
CA TRP A 105 7.88 -12.63 7.30
C TRP A 105 8.56 -12.66 8.67
N THR A 106 8.64 -13.85 9.22
CA THR A 106 9.34 -14.07 10.51
C THR A 106 10.07 -15.40 10.44
N VAL A 107 10.99 -15.59 11.38
CA VAL A 107 11.76 -16.85 11.46
C VAL A 107 11.24 -17.68 12.63
N ILE A 108 10.92 -18.93 12.34
CA ILE A 108 10.54 -19.92 13.35
C ILE A 108 11.59 -21.03 13.28
N SER A 109 12.27 -21.30 14.39
CA SER A 109 13.25 -22.36 14.42
C SER A 109 12.56 -23.72 14.37
N ARG A 110 13.34 -24.74 13.98
CA ARG A 110 12.84 -26.12 13.95
C ARG A 110 12.39 -26.56 15.35
N GLU A 111 13.16 -26.22 16.35
CA GLU A 111 12.85 -26.55 17.75
C GLU A 111 11.54 -25.89 18.21
N GLU A 112 11.37 -24.61 17.88
CA GLU A 112 10.12 -23.91 18.19
C GLU A 112 8.92 -24.56 17.50
N LEU A 113 9.08 -24.93 16.23
CA LEU A 113 8.00 -25.54 15.48
C LEU A 113 7.61 -26.88 16.08
N PHE A 114 8.59 -27.73 16.39
CA PHE A 114 8.33 -29.03 16.99
C PHE A 114 7.71 -28.91 18.37
N SER A 115 8.16 -27.94 19.16
CA SER A 115 7.59 -27.66 20.48
C SER A 115 6.11 -27.27 20.37
N ARG A 116 5.77 -26.40 19.43
CA ARG A 116 4.40 -25.92 19.25
C ARG A 116 3.44 -27.02 18.83
N VAL A 117 3.91 -27.97 18.02
CA VAL A 117 3.07 -29.11 17.60
C VAL A 117 3.27 -30.32 18.48
N LYS A 118 4.10 -30.21 19.52
CA LYS A 118 4.39 -31.29 20.48
C LYS A 118 4.87 -32.58 19.84
N ARG A 119 5.72 -32.46 18.84
CA ARG A 119 6.33 -33.57 18.11
C ARG A 119 7.79 -33.73 18.49
N THR A 120 8.05 -33.98 19.71
CA THR A 120 9.41 -34.16 20.19
C THR A 120 9.82 -35.62 20.14
#